data_f5b1107994241a2149c867904828284d
#
_entry.id   f5b1107994241a2149c867904828284d
#
_cell.length_a   1.000
_cell.length_b   1.000
_cell.length_c   1.000
_cell.angle_alpha   90.00
_cell.angle_beta   90.00
_cell.angle_gamma   90.00
#
_symmetry.space_group_name_H-M   'P 1'
#
loop_
_entity.id
_entity.type
_entity.pdbx_description
1 polymer ?
#
loop_
_entity_poly.entity_id
_entity_poly.type
_entity_poly.pdbx_seq_one_letter_code
_entity_poly.pdbx_strand_id
1 'polypeptide(L)'
;TNGRASANLLEDLVKRNPRITSIDLIGHSMGGSASRSALFYGKQNLHQWFHMAENLVCLGSPHHGAVLERIGFAVQEKVGQFPIVNLAGHIVNIRSNGILDLRHGSVRDDDWEHNDARIGMIDDNRKPAPLPSHINTFLVAGTIENETRKNRTRKVIGDYLVSVKSALGEHPNPRFQLKLPES
;
A
#
# COMPACT_ATOMS: atom_id res chain seq x y z
N THR A 1 -5.10 7.85 -11.22
CA THR A 1 -5.15 7.05 -9.97
C THR A 1 -5.87 7.78 -8.85
N ASN A 2 -6.30 7.03 -7.83
CA ASN A 2 -6.87 7.59 -6.60
C ASN A 2 -5.88 8.51 -5.89
N GLY A 3 -4.58 8.19 -5.95
CA GLY A 3 -3.54 9.03 -5.36
C GLY A 3 -3.44 10.41 -6.00
N ARG A 4 -3.55 10.51 -7.33
CA ARG A 4 -3.59 11.80 -8.02
C ARG A 4 -4.81 12.63 -7.63
N ALA A 5 -5.98 11.99 -7.56
CA ALA A 5 -7.21 12.66 -7.11
C ALA A 5 -7.08 13.15 -5.67
N SER A 6 -6.52 12.32 -4.77
CA SER A 6 -6.27 12.69 -3.38
C SER A 6 -5.26 13.85 -3.27
N ALA A 7 -4.21 13.86 -4.09
CA ALA A 7 -3.23 14.95 -4.11
C ALA A 7 -3.88 16.29 -4.49
N ASN A 8 -4.74 16.28 -5.50
CA ASN A 8 -5.48 17.47 -5.93
C ASN A 8 -6.47 17.93 -4.86
N LEU A 9 -7.19 16.98 -4.23
CA LEU A 9 -8.12 17.30 -3.15
C LEU A 9 -7.43 17.97 -1.97
N LEU A 10 -6.26 17.45 -1.56
CA LEU A 10 -5.47 18.04 -0.46
C LEU A 10 -4.97 19.45 -0.84
N GLU A 11 -4.57 19.66 -2.09
CA GLU A 11 -4.18 21.00 -2.56
C GLU A 11 -5.33 22.00 -2.50
N ASP A 12 -6.51 21.58 -2.95
CA ASP A 12 -7.71 22.41 -2.86
C ASP A 12 -8.10 22.69 -1.40
N LEU A 13 -7.93 21.71 -0.52
CA LEU A 13 -8.23 21.85 0.90
C LEU A 13 -7.35 22.91 1.56
N VAL A 14 -6.04 22.88 1.36
CA VAL A 14 -5.13 23.87 1.98
C VAL A 14 -5.32 25.26 1.39
N LYS A 15 -5.58 25.35 0.07
CA LYS A 15 -5.86 26.66 -0.57
C LYS A 15 -7.12 27.32 -0.01
N ARG A 16 -8.16 26.53 0.28
CA ARG A 16 -9.42 27.03 0.85
C ARG A 16 -9.34 27.28 2.36
N ASN A 17 -8.36 26.70 3.02
CA ASN A 17 -8.23 26.79 4.47
C ASN A 17 -6.82 27.22 4.89
N PRO A 18 -6.48 28.51 4.79
CA PRO A 18 -5.12 29.00 5.09
C PRO A 18 -4.66 28.80 6.55
N ARG A 19 -5.56 28.36 7.43
CA ARG A 19 -5.22 28.04 8.83
C ARG A 19 -4.61 26.65 9.01
N ILE A 20 -4.64 25.81 7.99
CA ILE A 20 -3.97 24.50 8.03
C ILE A 20 -2.47 24.76 7.96
N THR A 21 -1.73 24.32 8.97
CA THR A 21 -0.27 24.47 9.06
C THR A 21 0.47 23.16 8.89
N SER A 22 -0.18 22.03 9.18
CA SER A 22 0.41 20.69 9.02
C SER A 22 -0.64 19.68 8.59
N ILE A 23 -0.19 18.57 8.00
CA ILE A 23 -1.03 17.46 7.54
C ILE A 23 -0.38 16.15 7.95
N ASP A 24 -1.17 15.31 8.62
CA ASP A 24 -0.82 13.92 8.90
C ASP A 24 -1.66 12.99 8.02
N LEU A 25 -1.02 12.04 7.37
CA LEU A 25 -1.67 11.03 6.54
C LEU A 25 -1.72 9.70 7.29
N ILE A 26 -2.92 9.19 7.52
CA ILE A 26 -3.12 7.88 8.14
C ILE A 26 -3.85 6.99 7.15
N GLY A 27 -3.19 5.92 6.69
CA GLY A 27 -3.74 4.99 5.72
C GLY A 27 -3.82 3.56 6.25
N HIS A 28 -5.02 2.97 6.24
CA HIS A 28 -5.22 1.56 6.54
C HIS A 28 -5.31 0.76 5.25
N SER A 29 -4.64 -0.39 5.18
CA SER A 29 -4.65 -1.29 4.03
C SER A 29 -4.31 -0.54 2.72
N MET A 30 -5.16 -0.59 1.70
CA MET A 30 -5.01 0.15 0.44
C MET A 30 -4.87 1.67 0.64
N GLY A 31 -5.39 2.22 1.74
CA GLY A 31 -5.27 3.64 2.08
C GLY A 31 -3.83 4.11 2.22
N GLY A 32 -2.93 3.27 2.76
CA GLY A 32 -1.50 3.61 2.83
C GLY A 32 -0.83 3.66 1.46
N SER A 33 -1.18 2.76 0.54
CA SER A 33 -0.71 2.83 -0.85
C SER A 33 -1.24 4.08 -1.57
N ALA A 34 -2.52 4.44 -1.33
CA ALA A 34 -3.12 5.66 -1.87
C ALA A 34 -2.44 6.93 -1.31
N SER A 35 -2.11 6.96 -0.01
CA SER A 35 -1.37 8.06 0.61
C SER A 35 0.03 8.21 0.01
N ARG A 36 0.77 7.11 -0.21
CA ARG A 36 2.06 7.15 -0.91
C ARG A 36 1.93 7.67 -2.33
N SER A 37 0.89 7.22 -3.05
CA SER A 37 0.58 7.73 -4.38
C SER A 37 0.27 9.23 -4.35
N ALA A 38 -0.52 9.70 -3.38
CA ALA A 38 -0.81 11.13 -3.21
C ALA A 38 0.47 11.94 -2.96
N LEU A 39 1.37 11.46 -2.10
CA LEU A 39 2.67 12.10 -1.85
C LEU A 39 3.53 12.16 -3.12
N PHE A 40 3.56 11.10 -3.91
CA PHE A 40 4.27 11.09 -5.19
C PHE A 40 3.74 12.19 -6.13
N TYR A 41 2.42 12.29 -6.31
CA TYR A 41 1.82 13.31 -7.17
C TYR A 41 1.87 14.70 -6.57
N GLY A 42 1.78 14.85 -5.24
CA GLY A 42 1.97 16.12 -4.55
C GLY A 42 3.34 16.72 -4.83
N LYS A 43 4.39 15.88 -4.75
CA LYS A 43 5.76 16.28 -5.12
C LYS A 43 5.87 16.62 -6.61
N GLN A 44 5.36 15.74 -7.48
CA GLN A 44 5.47 15.90 -8.92
C GLN A 44 4.79 17.18 -9.43
N ASN A 45 3.65 17.53 -8.84
CA ASN A 45 2.84 18.69 -9.22
C ASN A 45 3.17 19.96 -8.41
N LEU A 46 4.21 19.92 -7.57
CA LEU A 46 4.63 21.02 -6.71
C LEU A 46 3.50 21.58 -5.83
N HIS A 47 2.68 20.70 -5.29
CA HIS A 47 1.57 21.07 -4.41
C HIS A 47 2.08 21.63 -3.08
N GLN A 48 1.40 22.65 -2.54
CA GLN A 48 1.76 23.28 -1.27
C GLN A 48 1.62 22.31 -0.10
N TRP A 49 0.54 21.52 -0.08
CA TRP A 49 0.28 20.56 0.99
C TRP A 49 1.39 19.53 1.17
N PHE A 50 2.15 19.21 0.09
CA PHE A 50 3.25 18.26 0.16
C PHE A 50 4.32 18.69 1.16
N HIS A 51 4.60 20.00 1.25
CA HIS A 51 5.56 20.56 2.20
C HIS A 51 4.99 20.71 3.61
N MET A 52 3.66 20.63 3.75
CA MET A 52 2.94 20.68 5.02
C MET A 52 2.71 19.29 5.62
N ALA A 53 3.00 18.23 4.84
CA ALA A 53 2.87 16.85 5.31
C ALA A 53 4.02 16.52 6.27
N GLU A 54 3.69 16.18 7.52
CA GLU A 54 4.66 15.87 8.57
C GLU A 54 4.79 14.37 8.83
N ASN A 55 3.65 13.66 8.89
CA ASN A 55 3.65 12.25 9.22
C ASN A 55 2.85 11.43 8.21
N LEU A 56 3.36 10.22 7.93
CA LEU A 56 2.66 9.17 7.19
C LEU A 56 2.61 7.91 8.05
N VAL A 57 1.41 7.49 8.43
CA VAL A 57 1.18 6.24 9.16
C VAL A 57 0.46 5.25 8.26
N CYS A 58 1.09 4.11 7.99
CA CYS A 58 0.53 3.03 7.18
C CYS A 58 0.24 1.81 8.04
N LEU A 59 -1.02 1.43 8.16
CA LEU A 59 -1.47 0.29 8.97
C LEU A 59 -1.82 -0.88 8.05
N GLY A 60 -1.04 -1.95 8.08
CA GLY A 60 -1.27 -3.16 7.28
C GLY A 60 -1.34 -2.89 5.77
N SER A 61 -0.56 -1.95 5.26
CA SER A 61 -0.65 -1.51 3.87
C SER A 61 0.17 -2.40 2.93
N PRO A 62 -0.39 -2.86 1.79
CA PRO A 62 0.28 -3.76 0.87
C PRO A 62 1.25 -3.00 -0.05
N HIS A 63 2.38 -2.53 0.48
CA HIS A 63 3.35 -1.72 -0.27
C HIS A 63 3.97 -2.43 -1.47
N HIS A 64 4.01 -3.77 -1.43
CA HIS A 64 4.50 -4.64 -2.50
C HIS A 64 3.44 -5.66 -2.93
N GLY A 65 2.20 -5.26 -2.80
CA GLY A 65 1.05 -6.08 -3.15
C GLY A 65 0.54 -6.95 -2.01
N ALA A 66 -0.71 -7.37 -2.15
CA ALA A 66 -1.32 -8.40 -1.33
C ALA A 66 -1.01 -9.77 -1.92
N VAL A 67 -0.83 -10.78 -1.09
CA VAL A 67 -0.58 -12.15 -1.54
C VAL A 67 -1.90 -12.75 -2.06
N LEU A 68 -2.29 -12.38 -3.27
CA LEU A 68 -3.50 -12.87 -3.94
C LEU A 68 -3.52 -14.39 -4.09
N GLU A 69 -2.36 -15.04 -4.19
CA GLU A 69 -2.26 -16.50 -4.18
C GLU A 69 -2.81 -17.12 -2.90
N ARG A 70 -2.66 -16.44 -1.74
CA ARG A 70 -3.21 -16.91 -0.47
C ARG A 70 -4.70 -16.61 -0.33
N ILE A 71 -5.19 -15.54 -0.97
CA ILE A 71 -6.64 -15.27 -1.04
C ILE A 71 -7.32 -16.37 -1.85
N GLY A 72 -6.74 -16.80 -2.98
CA GLY A 72 -7.23 -17.92 -3.76
C GLY A 72 -7.25 -19.23 -2.96
N PHE A 73 -6.21 -19.51 -2.17
CA PHE A 73 -6.12 -20.71 -1.32
C PHE A 73 -7.09 -20.68 -0.13
N ALA A 74 -7.22 -19.51 0.54
CA ALA A 74 -8.16 -19.36 1.67
C ALA A 74 -9.62 -19.44 1.22
N VAL A 75 -9.93 -19.00 0.01
CA VAL A 75 -11.27 -19.15 -0.60
C VAL A 75 -11.54 -20.60 -0.96
N GLN A 76 -10.54 -21.37 -1.38
CA GLN A 76 -10.73 -22.77 -1.77
C GLN A 76 -10.84 -23.74 -0.57
N GLU A 77 -10.16 -23.46 0.54
CA GLU A 77 -10.07 -24.38 1.68
C GLU A 77 -11.12 -24.14 2.79
N LYS A 78 -11.73 -22.93 2.88
CA LYS A 78 -12.64 -22.56 3.99
C LYS A 78 -13.83 -21.68 3.60
N VAL A 79 -14.51 -22.00 2.54
CA VAL A 79 -15.71 -21.28 2.05
C VAL A 79 -16.92 -21.38 3.02
N GLY A 80 -16.75 -21.53 4.30
CA GLY A 80 -17.91 -21.67 5.19
C GLY A 80 -17.84 -21.04 6.57
N GLN A 81 -16.72 -20.53 7.03
CA GLN A 81 -16.60 -20.27 8.47
C GLN A 81 -16.13 -18.86 8.91
N PHE A 82 -15.76 -17.95 8.02
CA PHE A 82 -15.33 -16.61 8.44
C PHE A 82 -15.95 -15.49 7.60
N PRO A 83 -16.55 -14.44 8.24
CA PRO A 83 -17.13 -13.27 7.56
C PRO A 83 -16.12 -12.51 6.69
N ILE A 84 -14.84 -12.54 7.05
CA ILE A 84 -13.73 -11.89 6.34
C ILE A 84 -13.47 -12.57 4.98
N VAL A 85 -13.70 -13.87 4.86
CA VAL A 85 -13.53 -14.63 3.60
C VAL A 85 -14.58 -14.23 2.56
N ASN A 86 -15.80 -13.91 3.00
CA ASN A 86 -16.83 -13.38 2.11
C ASN A 86 -16.44 -12.01 1.54
N LEU A 87 -15.82 -11.14 2.34
CA LEU A 87 -15.31 -9.85 1.87
C LEU A 87 -14.16 -10.04 0.86
N ALA A 88 -13.22 -10.95 1.14
CA ALA A 88 -12.13 -11.27 0.22
C ALA A 88 -12.65 -11.91 -1.09
N GLY A 89 -13.65 -12.79 -1.02
CA GLY A 89 -14.30 -13.38 -2.20
C GLY A 89 -15.03 -12.34 -3.07
N HIS A 90 -15.70 -11.37 -2.46
CA HIS A 90 -16.29 -10.23 -3.17
C HIS A 90 -15.20 -9.35 -3.81
N ILE A 91 -14.10 -9.12 -3.13
CA ILE A 91 -12.95 -8.35 -3.64
C ILE A 91 -12.32 -9.05 -4.85
N VAL A 92 -12.12 -10.38 -4.81
CA VAL A 92 -11.54 -11.16 -5.93
C VAL A 92 -12.45 -11.17 -7.17
N ASN A 93 -13.77 -11.18 -6.99
CA ASN A 93 -14.74 -11.15 -8.09
C ASN A 93 -14.97 -9.76 -8.70
N ILE A 94 -14.61 -8.69 -8.00
CA ILE A 94 -14.63 -7.34 -8.57
C ILE A 94 -13.34 -7.18 -9.39
N ARG A 95 -13.43 -7.40 -10.70
CA ARG A 95 -12.37 -7.08 -11.68
C ARG A 95 -12.21 -5.55 -11.83
N SER A 96 -12.13 -4.82 -10.72
CA SER A 96 -11.85 -3.39 -10.77
C SER A 96 -10.35 -3.13 -10.87
N ASN A 97 -9.98 -2.04 -11.55
CA ASN A 97 -8.59 -1.61 -11.66
C ASN A 97 -7.90 -1.48 -10.29
N GLY A 98 -8.64 -1.15 -9.22
CA GLY A 98 -8.12 -1.05 -7.86
C GLY A 98 -7.62 -2.39 -7.26
N ILE A 99 -8.13 -3.53 -7.74
CA ILE A 99 -7.65 -4.85 -7.29
C ILE A 99 -6.37 -5.24 -8.02
N LEU A 100 -6.23 -4.85 -9.28
CA LEU A 100 -4.98 -4.98 -9.99
C LEU A 100 -3.88 -4.16 -9.33
N ASP A 101 -4.20 -2.96 -8.79
CA ASP A 101 -3.29 -2.13 -7.96
C ASP A 101 -2.76 -2.88 -6.74
N LEU A 102 -3.62 -3.66 -6.09
CA LEU A 102 -3.26 -4.45 -4.91
C LEU A 102 -2.32 -5.61 -5.24
N ARG A 103 -2.26 -6.09 -6.49
CA ARG A 103 -1.42 -7.24 -6.87
C ARG A 103 0.06 -6.93 -6.71
N HIS A 104 0.50 -5.76 -7.16
CA HIS A 104 1.90 -5.35 -7.18
C HIS A 104 2.20 -4.14 -6.27
N GLY A 105 1.18 -3.52 -5.65
CA GLY A 105 1.33 -2.29 -4.89
C GLY A 105 1.72 -1.10 -5.78
N SER A 106 1.14 -1.04 -6.99
CA SER A 106 1.32 0.06 -7.93
C SER A 106 0.79 1.36 -7.35
N VAL A 107 1.58 2.43 -7.42
CA VAL A 107 1.25 3.75 -6.86
C VAL A 107 1.30 4.87 -7.89
N ARG A 108 1.72 4.57 -9.12
CA ARG A 108 1.90 5.54 -10.20
C ARG A 108 1.01 5.18 -11.39
N ASP A 109 0.53 6.19 -12.14
CA ASP A 109 -0.26 5.97 -13.36
C ASP A 109 0.53 5.25 -14.45
N ASP A 110 1.82 5.56 -14.58
CA ASP A 110 2.71 4.96 -15.57
C ASP A 110 3.12 3.50 -15.23
N ASP A 111 2.75 2.98 -14.06
CA ASP A 111 2.82 1.54 -13.77
C ASP A 111 1.79 0.74 -14.59
N TRP A 112 0.81 1.42 -15.21
CA TRP A 112 -0.31 0.84 -15.97
C TRP A 112 -0.19 0.98 -17.48
N GLU A 113 0.54 1.99 -17.97
CA GLU A 113 0.56 2.37 -19.39
C GLU A 113 1.12 1.27 -20.32
N HIS A 114 1.79 0.26 -19.77
CA HIS A 114 2.45 -0.80 -20.55
C HIS A 114 2.09 -2.21 -20.08
N ASN A 115 1.18 -2.35 -19.14
CA ASN A 115 0.77 -3.65 -18.62
C ASN A 115 -0.55 -4.09 -19.27
N ASP A 116 -0.45 -4.87 -20.33
CA ASP A 116 -1.55 -5.78 -20.68
C ASP A 116 -1.80 -6.66 -19.43
N ALA A 117 -3.00 -6.56 -18.87
CA ALA A 117 -3.40 -7.24 -17.62
C ALA A 117 -3.18 -8.76 -17.65
N ARG A 118 -2.86 -9.32 -18.82
CA ARG A 118 -2.56 -10.72 -19.07
C ARG A 118 -1.06 -11.06 -18.94
N ILE A 119 -0.16 -10.10 -19.18
CA ILE A 119 1.30 -10.30 -19.20
C ILE A 119 1.91 -9.98 -17.84
N GLY A 120 1.30 -9.10 -17.03
CA GLY A 120 1.81 -8.66 -15.71
C GLY A 120 1.75 -9.71 -14.60
N MET A 121 1.53 -10.99 -14.91
CA MET A 121 1.53 -12.05 -13.89
C MET A 121 2.94 -12.44 -13.42
N ILE A 122 3.99 -12.13 -14.17
CA ILE A 122 5.34 -12.66 -13.95
C ILE A 122 6.36 -11.56 -13.64
N ASP A 123 6.27 -10.38 -14.26
CA ASP A 123 7.28 -9.34 -14.12
C ASP A 123 6.79 -8.13 -13.34
N ASP A 124 7.52 -7.76 -12.27
CA ASP A 124 7.31 -6.53 -11.52
C ASP A 124 7.99 -5.35 -12.26
N ASN A 125 7.25 -4.74 -13.18
CA ASN A 125 7.71 -3.61 -13.99
C ASN A 125 7.39 -2.24 -13.37
N ARG A 126 6.98 -2.20 -12.10
CA ARG A 126 6.70 -0.94 -11.41
C ARG A 126 7.91 -0.02 -11.40
N LYS A 127 7.64 1.27 -11.42
CA LYS A 127 8.66 2.29 -11.19
C LYS A 127 8.76 2.62 -9.70
N PRO A 128 9.96 2.83 -9.16
CA PRO A 128 10.12 3.20 -7.76
C PRO A 128 9.37 4.48 -7.42
N ALA A 129 8.68 4.47 -6.27
CA ALA A 129 8.06 5.65 -5.66
C ALA A 129 8.59 5.75 -4.22
N PRO A 130 9.78 6.37 -4.04
CA PRO A 130 10.41 6.47 -2.73
C PRO A 130 9.60 7.36 -1.79
N LEU A 131 9.73 7.11 -0.50
CA LEU A 131 9.16 7.96 0.55
C LEU A 131 9.91 9.29 0.60
N PRO A 132 9.20 10.43 0.80
CA PRO A 132 9.85 11.72 0.99
C PRO A 132 10.66 11.74 2.28
N SER A 133 11.89 12.28 2.23
CA SER A 133 12.80 12.28 3.38
C SER A 133 12.39 13.24 4.51
N HIS A 134 11.53 14.23 4.23
CA HIS A 134 11.08 15.20 5.22
C HIS A 134 9.85 14.74 6.01
N ILE A 135 9.28 13.57 5.66
CA ILE A 135 8.06 13.04 6.29
C ILE A 135 8.43 11.90 7.21
N ASN A 136 8.03 12.00 8.48
CA ASN A 136 8.14 10.89 9.41
C ASN A 136 7.23 9.75 8.95
N THR A 137 7.80 8.59 8.66
CA THR A 137 7.01 7.46 8.13
C THR A 137 6.99 6.30 9.10
N PHE A 138 5.78 5.85 9.42
CA PHE A 138 5.52 4.72 10.31
C PHE A 138 4.82 3.62 9.55
N LEU A 139 5.46 2.47 9.42
CA LEU A 139 4.91 1.28 8.79
C LEU A 139 4.57 0.26 9.87
N VAL A 140 3.29 -0.09 9.99
CA VAL A 140 2.78 -1.02 11.01
C VAL A 140 2.26 -2.27 10.32
N ALA A 141 2.80 -3.43 10.69
CA ALA A 141 2.33 -4.73 10.21
C ALA A 141 1.56 -5.45 11.30
N GLY A 142 0.42 -6.04 10.93
CA GLY A 142 -0.31 -6.98 11.77
C GLY A 142 0.22 -8.41 11.57
N THR A 143 0.22 -9.21 12.64
CA THR A 143 0.49 -10.65 12.59
C THR A 143 -0.46 -11.40 13.51
N ILE A 144 -0.85 -12.60 13.10
CA ILE A 144 -1.72 -13.50 13.87
C ILE A 144 -0.90 -14.54 14.64
N GLU A 145 0.43 -14.51 14.49
CA GLU A 145 1.30 -15.48 15.11
C GLU A 145 1.51 -15.13 16.59
N ASN A 146 1.10 -16.05 17.50
CA ASN A 146 1.42 -15.94 18.91
C ASN A 146 2.93 -16.14 19.11
N GLU A 147 3.59 -15.23 19.84
CA GLU A 147 5.02 -15.26 20.19
C GLU A 147 5.49 -16.54 20.89
N THR A 148 4.57 -17.38 21.37
CA THR A 148 4.87 -18.59 22.16
C THR A 148 5.43 -19.76 21.36
N ARG A 149 5.45 -19.72 20.03
CA ARG A 149 6.07 -20.77 19.21
C ARG A 149 7.40 -20.35 18.62
N LYS A 150 8.45 -20.51 19.41
CA LYS A 150 9.88 -20.36 19.05
C LYS A 150 10.36 -21.39 18.00
N ASN A 151 9.74 -21.52 16.86
CA ASN A 151 10.29 -22.30 15.76
C ASN A 151 10.85 -21.37 14.68
N ARG A 152 12.18 -21.27 14.63
CA ARG A 152 13.01 -20.37 13.82
C ARG A 152 12.85 -20.49 12.28
N THR A 153 12.02 -21.37 11.77
CA THR A 153 11.88 -21.65 10.33
C THR A 153 10.50 -21.29 9.75
N ARG A 154 9.56 -20.74 10.53
CA ARG A 154 8.26 -20.34 10.01
C ARG A 154 8.32 -18.92 9.47
N LYS A 155 7.99 -18.75 8.20
CA LYS A 155 7.68 -17.46 7.59
C LYS A 155 6.64 -16.76 8.47
N VAL A 156 6.94 -15.58 9.00
CA VAL A 156 5.98 -14.76 9.73
C VAL A 156 4.79 -14.50 8.80
N ILE A 157 3.64 -15.04 9.16
CA ILE A 157 2.41 -14.87 8.39
C ILE A 157 1.81 -13.55 8.86
N GLY A 158 1.58 -12.60 7.92
CA GLY A 158 0.87 -11.36 8.21
C GLY A 158 -0.59 -11.61 8.66
N ASP A 159 -1.45 -10.66 8.42
CA ASP A 159 -2.89 -10.69 8.77
C ASP A 159 -3.77 -11.52 7.81
N TYR A 160 -3.20 -12.51 7.12
CA TYR A 160 -3.75 -13.32 6.01
C TYR A 160 -3.87 -12.59 4.66
N LEU A 161 -3.98 -11.29 4.62
CA LEU A 161 -4.14 -10.50 3.39
C LEU A 161 -2.82 -9.89 2.92
N VAL A 162 -2.04 -9.34 3.87
CA VAL A 162 -0.79 -8.63 3.60
C VAL A 162 0.34 -9.33 4.36
N SER A 163 1.42 -9.69 3.69
CA SER A 163 2.61 -10.22 4.37
C SER A 163 3.28 -9.13 5.20
N VAL A 164 3.89 -9.51 6.33
CA VAL A 164 4.64 -8.56 7.18
C VAL A 164 5.69 -7.80 6.36
N LYS A 165 6.41 -8.50 5.47
CA LYS A 165 7.40 -7.87 4.59
C LYS A 165 6.79 -6.80 3.70
N SER A 166 5.65 -7.09 3.06
CA SER A 166 4.95 -6.10 2.23
C SER A 166 4.47 -4.91 3.05
N ALA A 167 3.91 -5.15 4.26
CA ALA A 167 3.44 -4.09 5.14
C ALA A 167 4.58 -3.19 5.66
N LEU A 168 5.76 -3.76 5.90
CA LEU A 168 6.97 -3.03 6.31
C LEU A 168 7.78 -2.46 5.12
N GLY A 169 7.28 -2.61 3.90
CA GLY A 169 7.96 -2.09 2.72
C GLY A 169 9.25 -2.84 2.35
N GLU A 170 9.46 -4.05 2.88
CA GLU A 170 10.60 -4.90 2.55
C GLU A 170 10.43 -5.59 1.20
N HIS A 171 11.42 -5.48 0.33
CA HIS A 171 11.40 -6.12 -0.98
C HIS A 171 12.75 -6.76 -1.32
N PRO A 172 12.78 -7.96 -1.98
CA PRO A 172 14.02 -8.62 -2.38
C PRO A 172 14.87 -7.78 -3.34
N ASN A 173 14.23 -7.01 -4.22
CA ASN A 173 14.90 -6.07 -5.10
C ASN A 173 15.08 -4.74 -4.37
N PRO A 174 16.33 -4.27 -4.13
CA PRO A 174 16.62 -3.03 -3.41
C PRO A 174 16.00 -1.77 -4.02
N ARG A 175 15.67 -1.79 -5.32
CA ARG A 175 15.03 -0.66 -6.01
C ARG A 175 13.63 -0.37 -5.48
N PHE A 176 12.94 -1.38 -4.95
CA PHE A 176 11.58 -1.27 -4.42
C PHE A 176 11.54 -1.22 -2.90
N GLN A 177 12.65 -1.51 -2.22
CA GLN A 177 12.75 -1.40 -0.77
C GLN A 177 12.36 0.01 -0.33
N LEU A 178 11.38 0.13 0.55
CA LEU A 178 11.05 1.42 1.16
C LEU A 178 12.10 1.75 2.22
N LYS A 179 12.85 2.81 1.95
CA LYS A 179 13.80 3.36 2.93
C LYS A 179 13.03 4.32 3.82
N LEU A 180 13.00 4.03 5.11
CA LEU A 180 12.50 4.97 6.11
C LEU A 180 13.52 6.08 6.29
N PRO A 181 13.10 7.34 6.50
CA PRO A 181 14.00 8.41 6.91
C PRO A 181 14.74 7.98 8.19
N GLU A 182 16.03 8.28 8.27
CA GLU A 182 16.78 8.10 9.50
C GLU A 182 16.23 9.09 10.54
N SER A 183 15.87 8.58 11.72
CA SER A 183 15.36 9.34 12.86
C SER A 183 16.47 10.13 13.57
#